data_0f8167c57290e40f4d4aa0ecfc2c1211
#
_entry.id   0f8167c57290e40f4d4aa0ecfc2c1211
#
_cell.length_a   1.000
_cell.length_b   1.000
_cell.length_c   1.000
_cell.angle_alpha   90.00
_cell.angle_beta   90.00
_cell.angle_gamma   90.00
#
_symmetry.space_group_name_H-M   'P 1'
#
loop_
_entity.id
_entity.type
_entity.pdbx_description
1 polymer ?
#
loop_
_entity_poly.entity_id
_entity_poly.type
_entity_poly.pdbx_seq_one_letter_code
_entity_poly.pdbx_strand_id
1 'polypeptide(L)'
;MEKGSIKVSVLYPNDNGKSFNMDYYCNKHVPMVAGLLGDAVIGASVEQGLGGGEPDQPATYVAMGNLYFKTMESFENSFGPNAEKIMGDILNYTDIEPVIQISEVMI
;
A
#
# COMPACT_ATOMS: atom_id res chain seq x y z
N MET A 1 10.00 -0.43 -12.79
CA MET A 1 10.30 -1.76 -12.24
C MET A 1 10.52 -2.76 -13.34
N GLU A 2 11.39 -3.70 -13.12
CA GLU A 2 11.64 -4.74 -14.11
C GLU A 2 10.45 -5.69 -14.24
N LYS A 3 10.20 -6.13 -15.45
CA LYS A 3 9.24 -7.18 -15.73
C LYS A 3 9.56 -8.40 -14.87
N GLY A 4 8.54 -8.97 -14.25
CA GLY A 4 8.69 -10.09 -13.33
C GLY A 4 8.76 -9.68 -11.87
N SER A 5 8.98 -8.40 -11.57
CA SER A 5 8.91 -7.92 -10.18
C SER A 5 7.52 -8.12 -9.61
N ILE A 6 7.44 -8.26 -8.30
CA ILE A 6 6.16 -8.41 -7.59
C ILE A 6 5.75 -7.05 -7.06
N LYS A 7 4.49 -6.70 -7.29
CA LYS A 7 3.88 -5.47 -6.78
C LYS A 7 2.79 -5.83 -5.78
N VAL A 8 2.90 -5.29 -4.58
CA VAL A 8 1.85 -5.43 -3.57
C VAL A 8 1.13 -4.10 -3.47
N SER A 9 -0.14 -4.08 -3.82
CA SER A 9 -0.96 -2.87 -3.80
C SER A 9 -1.92 -2.94 -2.63
N VAL A 10 -1.92 -1.89 -1.81
CA VAL A 10 -2.85 -1.74 -0.69
C VAL A 10 -3.77 -0.58 -1.05
N LEU A 11 -5.03 -0.89 -1.31
CA LEU A 11 -6.00 0.03 -1.86
C LEU A 11 -7.02 0.38 -0.78
N TYR A 12 -7.22 1.68 -0.55
CA TYR A 12 -8.14 2.16 0.48
C TYR A 12 -9.38 2.74 -0.18
N PRO A 13 -10.51 1.98 -0.20
CA PRO A 13 -11.73 2.44 -0.87
C PRO A 13 -12.20 3.79 -0.35
N ASN A 14 -12.72 4.62 -1.26
CA ASN A 14 -13.27 5.92 -0.90
C ASN A 14 -14.68 5.72 -0.36
N ASP A 15 -14.76 5.47 0.94
CA ASP A 15 -15.99 5.13 1.64
C ASP A 15 -16.49 6.32 2.43
N ASN A 16 -17.73 6.74 2.16
CA ASN A 16 -18.35 7.87 2.84
C ASN A 16 -18.39 7.66 4.35
N GLY A 17 -18.03 8.70 5.09
CA GLY A 17 -18.03 8.66 6.55
C GLY A 17 -16.78 8.07 7.16
N LYS A 18 -15.87 7.57 6.33
CA LYS A 18 -14.59 7.06 6.80
C LYS A 18 -13.51 8.12 6.65
N SER A 19 -12.42 7.97 7.39
CA SER A 19 -11.33 8.94 7.37
C SER A 19 -10.00 8.27 7.04
N PHE A 20 -9.07 9.08 6.51
CA PHE A 20 -7.73 8.62 6.16
C PHE A 20 -6.74 9.73 6.47
N ASN A 21 -5.79 9.45 7.36
CA ASN A 21 -4.74 10.41 7.71
C ASN A 21 -3.53 10.21 6.82
N MET A 22 -3.48 10.96 5.72
CA MET A 22 -2.39 10.85 4.74
C MET A 22 -1.03 11.23 5.34
N ASP A 23 -1.00 12.20 6.23
CA ASP A 23 0.24 12.62 6.90
C ASP A 23 0.84 11.47 7.70
N TYR A 24 0.04 10.81 8.53
CA TYR A 24 0.50 9.66 9.31
C TYR A 24 0.96 8.54 8.37
N TYR A 25 0.16 8.27 7.35
CA TYR A 25 0.44 7.19 6.41
C TYR A 25 1.80 7.38 5.74
N CYS A 26 2.07 8.57 5.22
CA CYS A 26 3.30 8.86 4.48
C CYS A 26 4.51 9.06 5.39
N ASN A 27 4.30 9.61 6.59
CA ASN A 27 5.42 10.01 7.44
C ASN A 27 5.73 9.04 8.57
N LYS A 28 4.80 8.12 8.88
CA LYS A 28 4.99 7.16 9.97
C LYS A 28 4.76 5.72 9.54
N HIS A 29 3.61 5.41 8.92
CA HIS A 29 3.28 4.02 8.58
C HIS A 29 4.20 3.46 7.50
N VAL A 30 4.25 4.11 6.35
CA VAL A 30 5.05 3.61 5.21
C VAL A 30 6.54 3.54 5.55
N PRO A 31 7.14 4.56 6.20
CA PRO A 31 8.53 4.45 6.64
C PRO A 31 8.77 3.30 7.63
N MET A 32 7.82 3.03 8.54
CA MET A 32 7.92 1.89 9.44
C MET A 32 7.95 0.58 8.65
N VAL A 33 7.03 0.43 7.69
CA VAL A 33 6.97 -0.77 6.86
C VAL A 33 8.28 -0.95 6.09
N ALA A 34 8.77 0.11 5.45
CA ALA A 34 10.02 0.05 4.70
C ALA A 34 11.19 -0.35 5.59
N GLY A 35 11.24 0.18 6.80
CA GLY A 35 12.28 -0.17 7.77
C GLY A 35 12.22 -1.63 8.20
N LEU A 36 11.03 -2.15 8.43
CA LEU A 36 10.84 -3.54 8.84
C LEU A 36 11.18 -4.53 7.72
N LEU A 37 10.82 -4.20 6.49
CA LEU A 37 11.05 -5.09 5.35
C LEU A 37 12.47 -4.93 4.77
N GLY A 38 13.10 -3.79 4.99
CA GLY A 38 14.50 -3.55 4.63
C GLY A 38 14.76 -3.71 3.14
N ASP A 39 15.85 -4.39 2.82
CA ASP A 39 16.32 -4.54 1.44
C ASP A 39 15.40 -5.37 0.55
N ALA A 40 14.41 -6.05 1.13
CA ALA A 40 13.43 -6.79 0.34
C ALA A 40 12.59 -5.85 -0.52
N VAL A 41 12.34 -4.63 -0.05
CA VAL A 41 11.58 -3.63 -0.81
C VAL A 41 12.50 -2.96 -1.82
N ILE A 42 12.23 -3.15 -3.10
CA ILE A 42 13.03 -2.56 -4.18
C ILE A 42 12.41 -1.28 -4.75
N GLY A 43 11.23 -0.91 -4.29
CA GLY A 43 10.58 0.33 -4.68
C GLY A 43 9.28 0.50 -3.91
N ALA A 44 8.84 1.74 -3.80
CA ALA A 44 7.60 2.06 -3.11
C ALA A 44 6.99 3.33 -3.68
N SER A 45 5.67 3.41 -3.67
CA SER A 45 4.97 4.64 -4.03
C SER A 45 3.67 4.73 -3.24
N VAL A 46 3.22 5.95 -3.01
CA VAL A 46 1.93 6.24 -2.40
C VAL A 46 1.23 7.25 -3.28
N GLU A 47 -0.02 6.98 -3.62
CA GLU A 47 -0.84 7.92 -4.39
C GLU A 47 -2.08 8.31 -3.60
N GLN A 48 -2.47 9.56 -3.72
CA GLN A 48 -3.73 10.07 -3.19
C GLN A 48 -4.74 10.16 -4.33
N GLY A 49 -5.96 9.67 -4.09
CA GLY A 49 -7.01 9.71 -5.10
C GLY A 49 -7.45 11.13 -5.40
N LEU A 50 -7.57 11.45 -6.68
CA LEU A 50 -8.00 12.78 -7.14
C LEU A 50 -9.35 12.75 -7.86
N GLY A 51 -9.67 11.64 -8.52
CA GLY A 51 -10.90 11.53 -9.28
C GLY A 51 -11.07 10.15 -9.88
N GLY A 52 -12.27 9.88 -10.35
CA GLY A 52 -12.59 8.65 -11.06
C GLY A 52 -12.31 8.76 -12.55
N GLY A 53 -12.81 7.79 -13.31
CA GLY A 53 -12.56 7.70 -14.74
C GLY A 53 -13.37 8.67 -15.59
N GLU A 54 -14.42 9.28 -15.03
CA GLU A 54 -15.27 10.23 -15.72
C GLU A 54 -15.19 11.62 -15.08
N PRO A 55 -15.51 12.69 -15.83
CA PRO A 55 -15.54 14.04 -15.25
C PRO A 55 -16.45 14.09 -14.02
N ASP A 56 -15.99 14.78 -12.99
CA ASP A 56 -16.71 14.98 -11.72
C ASP A 56 -16.97 13.70 -10.91
N GLN A 57 -16.39 12.57 -11.34
CA GLN A 57 -16.50 11.33 -10.57
C GLN A 57 -15.47 11.34 -9.44
N PRO A 58 -15.88 11.00 -8.20
CA PRO A 58 -14.93 10.89 -7.09
C PRO A 58 -13.94 9.75 -7.33
N ALA A 59 -12.79 9.83 -6.69
CA ALA A 59 -11.80 8.75 -6.74
C ALA A 59 -12.41 7.46 -6.18
N THR A 60 -12.09 6.34 -6.82
CA THR A 60 -12.50 5.02 -6.34
C THR A 60 -11.81 4.67 -5.03
N TYR A 61 -10.55 5.06 -4.90
CA TYR A 61 -9.75 4.85 -3.70
C TYR A 61 -9.22 6.18 -3.21
N VAL A 62 -9.25 6.42 -1.89
CA VAL A 62 -8.69 7.66 -1.33
C VAL A 62 -7.18 7.63 -1.35
N ALA A 63 -6.60 6.43 -1.24
CA ALA A 63 -5.16 6.26 -1.23
C ALA A 63 -4.80 4.89 -1.79
N MET A 64 -3.61 4.79 -2.34
CA MET A 64 -3.03 3.53 -2.81
C MET A 64 -1.58 3.50 -2.35
N GLY A 65 -1.18 2.42 -1.68
CA GLY A 65 0.21 2.21 -1.32
C GLY A 65 0.73 1.02 -2.09
N ASN A 66 1.92 1.15 -2.67
CA ASN A 66 2.51 0.09 -3.49
C ASN A 66 3.92 -0.21 -3.02
N LEU A 67 4.21 -1.49 -2.86
CA LEU A 67 5.55 -1.96 -2.57
C LEU A 67 5.98 -2.93 -3.66
N TYR A 68 7.26 -2.89 -4.02
CA TYR A 68 7.79 -3.76 -5.06
C TYR A 68 8.85 -4.67 -4.46
N PHE A 69 8.85 -5.93 -4.91
CA PHE A 69 9.78 -6.97 -4.47
C PHE A 69 10.31 -7.71 -5.68
N LYS A 70 11.48 -8.28 -5.54
CA LYS A 70 12.10 -9.02 -6.63
C LYS A 70 11.35 -10.31 -6.94
N THR A 71 10.89 -11.01 -5.89
CA THR A 71 10.21 -12.32 -6.00
C THR A 71 9.11 -12.44 -4.95
N MET A 72 8.19 -13.37 -5.17
CA MET A 72 7.19 -13.72 -4.15
C MET A 72 7.84 -14.19 -2.86
N GLU A 73 8.89 -15.00 -2.97
CA GLU A 73 9.61 -15.49 -1.80
C GLU A 73 10.17 -14.35 -0.97
N SER A 74 10.76 -13.34 -1.62
CA SER A 74 11.30 -12.17 -0.94
C SER A 74 10.18 -11.40 -0.20
N PHE A 75 9.02 -11.26 -0.81
CA PHE A 75 7.87 -10.65 -0.16
C PHE A 75 7.42 -11.47 1.06
N GLU A 76 7.20 -12.76 0.87
CA GLU A 76 6.70 -13.62 1.95
C GLU A 76 7.67 -13.70 3.12
N ASN A 77 8.96 -13.82 2.84
CA ASN A 77 9.98 -13.93 3.88
C ASN A 77 10.17 -12.64 4.67
N SER A 78 9.93 -11.49 4.07
CA SER A 78 10.08 -10.20 4.75
C SER A 78 8.78 -9.75 5.42
N PHE A 79 7.65 -9.91 4.75
CA PHE A 79 6.36 -9.45 5.27
C PHE A 79 5.84 -10.35 6.38
N GLY A 80 5.92 -11.66 6.21
CA GLY A 80 5.33 -12.63 7.13
C GLY A 80 5.68 -12.39 8.60
N PRO A 81 6.98 -12.27 8.94
CA PRO A 81 7.37 -12.03 10.34
C PRO A 81 6.92 -10.68 10.89
N ASN A 82 6.59 -9.72 10.01
CA ASN A 82 6.23 -8.36 10.39
C ASN A 82 4.74 -8.05 10.18
N ALA A 83 3.97 -9.01 9.69
CA ALA A 83 2.58 -8.80 9.30
C ALA A 83 1.73 -8.24 10.44
N GLU A 84 1.86 -8.81 11.64
CA GLU A 84 1.06 -8.40 12.78
C GLU A 84 1.31 -6.94 13.15
N LYS A 85 2.57 -6.53 13.16
CA LYS A 85 2.95 -5.15 13.49
C LYS A 85 2.46 -4.17 12.42
N ILE A 86 2.60 -4.54 11.15
CA ILE A 86 2.18 -3.69 10.03
C ILE A 86 0.66 -3.54 10.03
N MET A 87 -0.06 -4.64 10.10
CA MET A 87 -1.53 -4.60 10.08
C MET A 87 -2.10 -3.95 11.33
N GLY A 88 -1.44 -4.09 12.47
CA GLY A 88 -1.86 -3.49 13.73
C GLY A 88 -1.79 -1.97 13.75
N ASP A 89 -1.00 -1.37 12.87
CA ASP A 89 -0.85 0.08 12.81
C ASP A 89 -1.94 0.76 11.97
N ILE A 90 -2.72 0.00 11.21
CA ILE A 90 -3.70 0.57 10.28
C ILE A 90 -4.73 1.47 10.99
N LEU A 91 -5.23 1.05 12.13
CA LEU A 91 -6.24 1.81 12.87
C LEU A 91 -5.72 3.16 13.39
N ASN A 92 -4.40 3.35 13.39
CA ASN A 92 -3.82 4.64 13.80
C ASN A 92 -3.97 5.72 12.72
N TYR A 93 -4.28 5.36 11.47
CA TYR A 93 -4.42 6.36 10.41
C TYR A 93 -5.74 6.24 9.63
N THR A 94 -6.47 5.14 9.74
CA THR A 94 -7.73 5.00 9.01
C THR A 94 -8.65 3.97 9.66
N ASP A 95 -9.94 4.15 9.46
CA ASP A 95 -10.96 3.15 9.77
C ASP A 95 -11.47 2.45 8.50
N ILE A 96 -10.85 2.73 7.35
CA ILE A 96 -11.16 2.04 6.09
C ILE A 96 -10.47 0.69 6.09
N GLU A 97 -11.21 -0.36 5.74
CA GLU A 97 -10.62 -1.67 5.54
C GLU A 97 -9.94 -1.73 4.17
N PRO A 98 -8.62 -1.93 4.11
CA PRO A 98 -7.93 -1.94 2.82
C PRO A 98 -8.21 -3.20 2.02
N VAL A 99 -8.09 -3.07 0.70
CA VAL A 99 -8.11 -4.19 -0.23
C VAL A 99 -6.67 -4.39 -0.70
N ILE A 100 -6.19 -5.62 -0.63
CA ILE A 100 -4.81 -5.94 -0.98
C ILE A 100 -4.78 -6.81 -2.22
N GLN A 101 -3.94 -6.46 -3.18
CA GLN A 101 -3.71 -7.26 -4.36
C GLN A 101 -2.23 -7.41 -4.61
N ILE A 102 -1.82 -8.64 -4.95
CA ILE A 102 -0.45 -8.94 -5.35
C ILE A 102 -0.46 -9.16 -6.85
N SER A 103 0.46 -8.50 -7.53
CA SER A 103 0.53 -8.53 -8.99
C SER A 103 1.96 -8.77 -9.44
N GLU A 104 2.10 -9.24 -10.66
CA GLU A 104 3.41 -9.36 -11.31
C GLU A 104 3.53 -8.24 -12.34
N VAL A 105 4.67 -7.55 -12.36
CA VAL A 105 4.93 -6.49 -13.33
C VAL A 105 5.17 -7.14 -14.69
N MET A 106 4.35 -6.78 -15.67
CA MET A 106 4.39 -7.39 -17.00
C MET A 106 5.08 -6.52 -18.05
N ILE A 107 5.31 -5.25 -17.74
CA ILE A 107 5.91 -4.34 -18.70
C ILE A 107 6.77 -3.28 -18.01
#